data_5881f28c9a3d505e251ae26beac6db40
#
_entry.id   5881f28c9a3d505e251ae26beac6db40
#
_cell.length_a   1.000
_cell.length_b   1.000
_cell.length_c   1.000
_cell.angle_alpha   90.00
_cell.angle_beta   90.00
_cell.angle_gamma   90.00
#
_symmetry.space_group_name_H-M   'P 1'
#
loop_
_entity.id
_entity.type
_entity.pdbx_description
1 polymer ?
#
loop_
_entity_poly.entity_id
_entity_poly.type
_entity_poly.pdbx_seq_one_letter_code
_entity_poly.pdbx_strand_id
1 'polypeptide(L)'
;MKLLVFGANSQLGQELIRLLTDTEIEFSALDTDQLDVLKPKEVVKAVTRINPTQLINVSTYSNLQKAETDPQAAKRCDQINTDGVTALARVCKQLNIPIIHHSSSYVFDGQKKETYDEEDEANPVCSYGKSKWYGERTLREESEKHIILRTDWLFSAYRNKYFLNLIDSCKKNAGKISVVDNRFSPTHAGDAARVILGIVKQVDCNAEVWGTYHYNAMQAVNQDQFVLHVLEEAAKLDAELDKILPSLEIELLPVERPYIRNSALNASKIMGTFGIKQHSRGPGVTAVLEEIYGVKKEKPPVQGNSAAIASDNESQARPKTKTKRKKVSAKKPRQSMPPAKKAAKQK
;
A
#
# COMPACT_ATOMS: atom_id res chain seq x y z
N MET A 1 0.92 8.05 23.31
CA MET A 1 1.30 7.65 21.93
C MET A 1 0.35 8.28 20.93
N LYS A 2 0.91 8.92 19.89
CA LYS A 2 0.15 9.51 18.77
C LYS A 2 0.76 9.03 17.47
N LEU A 3 -0.03 8.40 16.61
CA LEU A 3 0.45 7.77 15.38
C LEU A 3 0.10 8.59 14.14
N LEU A 4 1.00 8.62 13.16
CA LEU A 4 0.68 9.03 11.81
C LEU A 4 0.75 7.81 10.89
N VAL A 5 -0.38 7.42 10.30
CA VAL A 5 -0.48 6.36 9.29
C VAL A 5 -0.51 7.01 7.92
N PHE A 6 0.51 6.71 7.08
CA PHE A 6 0.54 7.15 5.68
C PHE A 6 0.28 5.97 4.74
N GLY A 7 -0.67 6.13 3.80
CA GLY A 7 -1.20 5.05 2.95
C GLY A 7 -2.54 4.51 3.46
N ALA A 8 -3.37 5.39 4.03
CA ALA A 8 -4.67 5.08 4.64
C ALA A 8 -5.60 4.25 3.73
N ASN A 9 -5.58 4.50 2.43
CA ASN A 9 -6.45 3.83 1.45
C ASN A 9 -5.88 2.48 0.94
N SER A 10 -4.69 2.05 1.37
CA SER A 10 -4.15 0.72 1.03
C SER A 10 -4.90 -0.38 1.79
N GLN A 11 -4.81 -1.65 1.34
CA GLN A 11 -5.38 -2.79 2.07
C GLN A 11 -4.89 -2.83 3.52
N LEU A 12 -3.58 -2.70 3.71
CA LEU A 12 -2.96 -2.71 5.03
C LEU A 12 -3.33 -1.48 5.85
N GLY A 13 -3.44 -0.30 5.20
CA GLY A 13 -3.86 0.94 5.84
C GLY A 13 -5.29 0.85 6.40
N GLN A 14 -6.22 0.34 5.62
CA GLN A 14 -7.62 0.14 6.04
C GLN A 14 -7.73 -0.82 7.23
N GLU A 15 -7.02 -1.96 7.18
CA GLU A 15 -7.00 -2.92 8.29
C GLU A 15 -6.35 -2.30 9.55
N LEU A 16 -5.29 -1.52 9.40
CA LEU A 16 -4.64 -0.85 10.52
C LEU A 16 -5.54 0.22 11.15
N ILE A 17 -6.21 1.03 10.33
CA ILE A 17 -7.17 2.04 10.79
C ILE A 17 -8.32 1.35 11.56
N ARG A 18 -8.86 0.26 11.02
CA ARG A 18 -9.91 -0.53 11.68
C ARG A 18 -9.47 -0.98 13.07
N LEU A 19 -8.24 -1.53 13.19
CA LEU A 19 -7.71 -1.94 14.48
C LEU A 19 -7.48 -0.76 15.43
N LEU A 20 -6.93 0.35 14.94
CA LEU A 20 -6.67 1.53 15.76
C LEU A 20 -7.93 2.17 16.32
N THR A 21 -9.03 2.11 15.57
CA THR A 21 -10.33 2.66 16.02
C THR A 21 -10.91 1.91 17.22
N ASP A 22 -10.61 0.63 17.34
CA ASP A 22 -10.99 -0.17 18.50
C ASP A 22 -10.05 0.04 19.72
N THR A 23 -9.15 1.05 19.68
CA THR A 23 -8.18 1.39 20.74
C THR A 23 -8.30 2.85 21.17
N GLU A 24 -7.71 3.20 22.32
CA GLU A 24 -7.56 4.58 22.79
C GLU A 24 -6.34 5.31 22.20
N ILE A 25 -5.66 4.72 21.21
CA ILE A 25 -4.48 5.31 20.59
C ILE A 25 -4.90 6.47 19.68
N GLU A 26 -4.39 7.66 19.95
CA GLU A 26 -4.58 8.80 19.06
C GLU A 26 -3.85 8.55 17.73
N PHE A 27 -4.53 8.73 16.61
CA PHE A 27 -3.91 8.60 15.30
C PHE A 27 -4.46 9.60 14.27
N SER A 28 -3.62 9.90 13.29
CA SER A 28 -4.00 10.58 12.05
C SER A 28 -3.68 9.65 10.89
N ALA A 29 -4.57 9.57 9.92
CA ALA A 29 -4.39 8.73 8.74
C ALA A 29 -4.44 9.61 7.48
N LEU A 30 -3.40 9.53 6.64
CA LEU A 30 -3.27 10.30 5.41
C LEU A 30 -3.02 9.38 4.22
N ASP A 31 -3.43 9.85 3.05
CA ASP A 31 -3.10 9.21 1.78
C ASP A 31 -2.51 10.22 0.78
N THR A 32 -2.08 9.74 -0.38
CA THR A 32 -1.47 10.55 -1.45
C THR A 32 -2.38 11.66 -1.97
N ASP A 33 -3.69 11.53 -1.83
CA ASP A 33 -4.67 12.56 -2.20
C ASP A 33 -4.68 13.74 -1.22
N GLN A 34 -4.28 13.51 0.04
CA GLN A 34 -4.25 14.50 1.11
C GLN A 34 -2.86 15.07 1.34
N LEU A 35 -1.82 14.29 1.05
CA LEU A 35 -0.43 14.70 1.20
C LEU A 35 0.42 14.07 0.07
N ASP A 36 0.90 14.92 -0.84
CA ASP A 36 1.83 14.50 -1.87
C ASP A 36 3.24 14.34 -1.28
N VAL A 37 3.67 13.08 -1.12
CA VAL A 37 5.00 12.74 -0.58
C VAL A 37 6.15 13.25 -1.43
N LEU A 38 5.89 13.61 -2.70
CA LEU A 38 6.89 14.18 -3.59
C LEU A 38 7.12 15.68 -3.36
N LYS A 39 6.40 16.27 -2.39
CA LYS A 39 6.56 17.66 -1.97
C LYS A 39 7.16 17.75 -0.56
N PRO A 40 8.49 17.66 -0.39
CA PRO A 40 9.12 17.56 0.92
C PRO A 40 8.72 18.65 1.92
N LYS A 41 8.53 19.89 1.45
CA LYS A 41 8.10 21.01 2.31
C LYS A 41 6.69 20.80 2.87
N GLU A 42 5.78 20.25 2.07
CA GLU A 42 4.41 19.93 2.52
C GLU A 42 4.43 18.76 3.49
N VAL A 43 5.28 17.74 3.24
CA VAL A 43 5.48 16.60 4.15
C VAL A 43 5.97 17.08 5.52
N VAL A 44 7.04 17.88 5.56
CA VAL A 44 7.55 18.46 6.82
C VAL A 44 6.46 19.26 7.54
N LYS A 45 5.75 20.16 6.85
CA LYS A 45 4.67 20.97 7.44
C LYS A 45 3.56 20.10 8.02
N ALA A 46 3.12 19.07 7.29
CA ALA A 46 2.05 18.19 7.73
C ALA A 46 2.45 17.36 8.95
N VAL A 47 3.62 16.71 8.91
CA VAL A 47 4.12 15.87 10.01
C VAL A 47 4.39 16.71 11.25
N THR A 48 5.01 17.89 11.11
CA THR A 48 5.24 18.81 12.24
C THR A 48 3.92 19.28 12.88
N ARG A 49 2.89 19.59 12.08
CA ARG A 49 1.58 20.00 12.60
C ARG A 49 0.88 18.88 13.33
N ILE A 50 0.92 17.66 12.81
CA ILE A 50 0.33 16.48 13.45
C ILE A 50 1.09 16.14 14.73
N ASN A 51 2.41 16.35 14.75
CA ASN A 51 3.31 16.05 15.85
C ASN A 51 3.15 14.61 16.37
N PRO A 52 3.33 13.60 15.52
CA PRO A 52 3.19 12.20 15.92
C PRO A 52 4.40 11.76 16.75
N THR A 53 4.21 10.75 17.60
CA THR A 53 5.30 10.07 18.30
C THR A 53 5.96 8.99 17.45
N GLN A 54 5.24 8.45 16.45
CA GLN A 54 5.73 7.45 15.49
C GLN A 54 5.01 7.62 14.15
N LEU A 55 5.70 7.32 13.05
CA LEU A 55 5.14 7.30 11.70
C LEU A 55 5.09 5.86 11.17
N ILE A 56 3.95 5.47 10.61
CA ILE A 56 3.74 4.18 9.94
C ILE A 56 3.50 4.45 8.46
N ASN A 57 4.40 3.97 7.59
CA ASN A 57 4.26 4.09 6.15
C ASN A 57 3.84 2.76 5.53
N VAL A 58 2.58 2.65 5.15
CA VAL A 58 2.00 1.53 4.39
C VAL A 58 1.56 1.95 2.98
N SER A 59 1.98 3.14 2.55
CA SER A 59 1.77 3.59 1.17
C SER A 59 2.66 2.81 0.22
N THR A 60 2.09 2.39 -0.90
CA THR A 60 2.81 1.65 -1.94
C THR A 60 2.12 1.76 -3.29
N TYR A 61 2.90 1.89 -4.34
CA TYR A 61 2.46 1.52 -5.68
C TYR A 61 2.65 0.01 -5.83
N SER A 62 1.58 -0.75 -6.04
CA SER A 62 1.60 -2.22 -5.98
C SER A 62 1.13 -2.93 -7.26
N ASN A 63 0.91 -2.19 -8.37
CA ASN A 63 0.55 -2.83 -9.64
C ASN A 63 1.82 -3.29 -10.37
N LEU A 64 2.25 -4.52 -10.08
CA LEU A 64 3.47 -5.12 -10.63
C LEU A 64 3.46 -5.12 -12.16
N GLN A 65 2.36 -5.60 -12.76
CA GLN A 65 2.24 -5.73 -14.20
C GLN A 65 2.36 -4.37 -14.92
N LYS A 66 1.65 -3.35 -14.43
CA LYS A 66 1.77 -2.00 -15.02
C LYS A 66 3.15 -1.40 -14.79
N ALA A 67 3.76 -1.60 -13.63
CA ALA A 67 5.11 -1.10 -13.37
C ALA A 67 6.16 -1.72 -14.30
N GLU A 68 5.93 -2.95 -14.81
CA GLU A 68 6.85 -3.62 -15.73
C GLU A 68 6.60 -3.24 -17.20
N THR A 69 5.35 -2.96 -17.59
CA THR A 69 4.97 -2.79 -19.00
C THR A 69 4.71 -1.34 -19.44
N ASP A 70 4.51 -0.41 -18.49
CA ASP A 70 4.22 0.99 -18.74
C ASP A 70 5.28 1.90 -18.10
N PRO A 71 6.09 2.64 -18.89
CA PRO A 71 7.13 3.54 -18.37
C PRO A 71 6.61 4.62 -17.41
N GLN A 72 5.39 5.12 -17.60
CA GLN A 72 4.81 6.12 -16.69
C GLN A 72 4.43 5.48 -15.36
N ALA A 73 3.89 4.27 -15.39
CA ALA A 73 3.60 3.49 -14.18
C ALA A 73 4.89 3.09 -13.45
N ALA A 74 5.96 2.70 -14.16
CA ALA A 74 7.28 2.44 -13.59
C ALA A 74 7.83 3.68 -12.87
N LYS A 75 7.79 4.83 -13.52
CA LYS A 75 8.20 6.11 -12.90
C LYS A 75 7.37 6.43 -11.65
N ARG A 76 6.05 6.24 -11.70
CA ARG A 76 5.17 6.47 -10.55
C ARG A 76 5.45 5.48 -9.42
N CYS A 77 5.81 4.24 -9.76
CA CYS A 77 6.23 3.22 -8.81
C CYS A 77 7.49 3.67 -8.04
N ASP A 78 8.52 4.13 -8.75
CA ASP A 78 9.74 4.68 -8.14
C ASP A 78 9.44 5.89 -7.27
N GLN A 79 8.67 6.84 -7.76
CA GLN A 79 8.30 8.04 -7.01
C GLN A 79 7.64 7.71 -5.66
N ILE A 80 6.68 6.78 -5.65
CA ILE A 80 5.96 6.44 -4.41
C ILE A 80 6.83 5.58 -3.50
N ASN A 81 7.45 4.52 -4.06
CA ASN A 81 8.12 3.49 -3.27
C ASN A 81 9.57 3.85 -2.90
N THR A 82 10.21 4.80 -3.60
CA THR A 82 11.57 5.28 -3.31
C THR A 82 11.56 6.72 -2.81
N ASP A 83 11.16 7.70 -3.67
CA ASP A 83 11.27 9.12 -3.33
C ASP A 83 10.35 9.49 -2.15
N GLY A 84 9.14 8.93 -2.13
CA GLY A 84 8.18 9.13 -1.05
C GLY A 84 8.70 8.59 0.28
N VAL A 85 9.31 7.40 0.28
CA VAL A 85 9.94 6.81 1.48
C VAL A 85 11.10 7.67 1.96
N THR A 86 11.95 8.14 1.05
CA THR A 86 13.05 9.05 1.36
C THR A 86 12.57 10.34 2.03
N ALA A 87 11.50 10.94 1.51
CA ALA A 87 10.93 12.17 2.09
C ALA A 87 10.40 11.93 3.51
N LEU A 88 9.70 10.81 3.73
CA LEU A 88 9.20 10.44 5.07
C LEU A 88 10.35 10.11 6.04
N ALA A 89 11.39 9.42 5.59
CA ALA A 89 12.56 9.10 6.41
C ALA A 89 13.28 10.36 6.88
N ARG A 90 13.49 11.34 5.99
CA ARG A 90 14.14 12.62 6.31
C ARG A 90 13.37 13.44 7.34
N VAL A 91 12.06 13.51 7.22
CA VAL A 91 11.25 14.23 8.22
C VAL A 91 11.24 13.50 9.56
N CYS A 92 11.20 12.17 9.57
CA CYS A 92 11.30 11.39 10.81
C CYS A 92 12.66 11.60 11.50
N LYS A 93 13.77 11.62 10.75
CA LYS A 93 15.09 11.97 11.27
C LYS A 93 15.11 13.38 11.87
N GLN A 94 14.60 14.38 11.13
CA GLN A 94 14.57 15.77 11.57
C GLN A 94 13.78 15.95 12.87
N LEU A 95 12.68 15.22 13.04
CA LEU A 95 11.81 15.27 14.22
C LEU A 95 12.20 14.24 15.30
N ASN A 96 13.23 13.42 15.04
CA ASN A 96 13.70 12.34 15.92
C ASN A 96 12.60 11.34 16.31
N ILE A 97 11.70 11.01 15.39
CA ILE A 97 10.62 10.03 15.59
C ILE A 97 10.88 8.74 14.80
N PRO A 98 10.50 7.58 15.34
CA PRO A 98 10.59 6.30 14.64
C PRO A 98 9.71 6.23 13.40
N ILE A 99 10.16 5.46 12.39
CA ILE A 99 9.38 5.11 11.22
C ILE A 99 9.28 3.60 11.06
N ILE A 100 8.06 3.08 10.95
CA ILE A 100 7.76 1.70 10.57
C ILE A 100 7.34 1.71 9.10
N HIS A 101 8.10 1.04 8.24
CA HIS A 101 7.86 1.00 6.80
C HIS A 101 7.50 -0.41 6.33
N HIS A 102 6.37 -0.52 5.63
CA HIS A 102 5.95 -1.75 4.99
C HIS A 102 6.67 -1.96 3.65
N SER A 103 7.41 -3.06 3.55
CA SER A 103 8.11 -3.49 2.33
C SER A 103 7.59 -4.83 1.81
N SER A 104 8.31 -5.50 0.92
CA SER A 104 7.86 -6.66 0.18
C SER A 104 8.94 -7.72 0.02
N SER A 105 8.53 -8.99 -0.10
CA SER A 105 9.34 -10.13 -0.53
C SER A 105 9.93 -9.97 -1.94
N TYR A 106 9.35 -9.11 -2.78
CA TYR A 106 9.82 -8.83 -4.14
C TYR A 106 11.17 -8.09 -4.21
N VAL A 107 11.78 -7.79 -3.07
CA VAL A 107 13.18 -7.36 -3.01
C VAL A 107 14.15 -8.51 -3.33
N PHE A 108 13.69 -9.74 -3.33
CA PHE A 108 14.45 -10.93 -3.67
C PHE A 108 14.22 -11.38 -5.12
N ASP A 109 15.11 -12.23 -5.64
CA ASP A 109 15.07 -12.71 -7.03
C ASP A 109 14.20 -13.95 -7.27
N GLY A 110 13.78 -14.62 -6.20
CA GLY A 110 12.95 -15.81 -6.27
C GLY A 110 13.69 -17.10 -6.63
N GLN A 111 15.03 -17.13 -6.58
CA GLN A 111 15.85 -18.30 -6.97
C GLN A 111 16.10 -19.28 -5.81
N LYS A 112 16.01 -18.82 -4.57
CA LYS A 112 16.19 -19.66 -3.37
C LYS A 112 15.05 -20.69 -3.29
N LYS A 113 15.36 -21.95 -2.97
CA LYS A 113 14.34 -23.00 -2.81
C LYS A 113 13.64 -22.92 -1.46
N GLU A 114 14.38 -22.53 -0.42
CA GLU A 114 13.90 -22.34 0.93
C GLU A 114 13.19 -20.98 1.05
N THR A 115 12.74 -20.64 2.25
CA THR A 115 12.24 -19.29 2.57
C THR A 115 13.38 -18.31 2.69
N TYR A 116 13.16 -17.07 2.26
CA TYR A 116 14.10 -15.96 2.46
C TYR A 116 14.08 -15.48 3.90
N ASP A 117 15.25 -15.24 4.47
CA ASP A 117 15.42 -14.55 5.76
C ASP A 117 15.95 -13.12 5.56
N GLU A 118 16.05 -12.36 6.65
CA GLU A 118 16.40 -10.95 6.59
C GLU A 118 17.84 -10.68 6.20
N GLU A 119 18.72 -11.68 6.33
CA GLU A 119 20.15 -11.62 6.01
C GLU A 119 20.44 -12.04 4.54
N ASP A 120 19.45 -12.60 3.85
CA ASP A 120 19.59 -12.93 2.43
C ASP A 120 19.78 -11.65 1.60
N GLU A 121 20.67 -11.70 0.63
CA GLU A 121 20.95 -10.59 -0.26
C GLU A 121 19.74 -10.22 -1.12
N ALA A 122 19.37 -8.95 -1.10
CA ALA A 122 18.30 -8.42 -1.93
C ALA A 122 18.79 -8.29 -3.39
N ASN A 123 18.08 -8.94 -4.32
CA ASN A 123 18.38 -8.92 -5.76
C ASN A 123 17.09 -8.82 -6.59
N PRO A 124 16.38 -7.66 -6.54
CA PRO A 124 15.08 -7.54 -7.18
C PRO A 124 15.17 -7.59 -8.71
N VAL A 125 14.33 -8.42 -9.32
CA VAL A 125 14.33 -8.68 -10.78
C VAL A 125 13.29 -7.87 -11.56
N CYS A 126 12.30 -7.25 -10.89
CA CYS A 126 11.24 -6.47 -11.53
C CYS A 126 11.23 -5.01 -11.03
N SER A 127 10.57 -4.12 -11.78
CA SER A 127 10.50 -2.68 -11.50
C SER A 127 9.92 -2.39 -10.10
N TYR A 128 8.86 -3.08 -9.71
CA TYR A 128 8.27 -2.97 -8.38
C TYR A 128 9.27 -3.36 -7.27
N GLY A 129 9.88 -4.53 -7.40
CA GLY A 129 10.88 -5.00 -6.42
C GLY A 129 12.06 -4.05 -6.26
N LYS A 130 12.58 -3.53 -7.39
CA LYS A 130 13.65 -2.51 -7.39
C LYS A 130 13.24 -1.26 -6.64
N SER A 131 12.05 -0.72 -6.90
CA SER A 131 11.56 0.48 -6.23
C SER A 131 11.42 0.28 -4.71
N LYS A 132 10.93 -0.89 -4.27
CA LYS A 132 10.85 -1.24 -2.84
C LYS A 132 12.23 -1.34 -2.20
N TRP A 133 13.17 -2.02 -2.88
CA TRP A 133 14.55 -2.14 -2.40
C TRP A 133 15.26 -0.79 -2.28
N TYR A 134 15.12 0.08 -3.27
CA TYR A 134 15.70 1.43 -3.18
C TYR A 134 15.07 2.25 -2.05
N GLY A 135 13.76 2.12 -1.82
CA GLY A 135 13.10 2.73 -0.67
C GLY A 135 13.64 2.23 0.68
N GLU A 136 13.85 0.91 0.82
CA GLU A 136 14.48 0.35 2.01
C GLU A 136 15.92 0.87 2.22
N ARG A 137 16.70 0.93 1.15
CA ARG A 137 18.08 1.42 1.19
C ARG A 137 18.14 2.86 1.66
N THR A 138 17.36 3.75 1.05
CA THR A 138 17.33 5.16 1.44
C THR A 138 16.80 5.35 2.86
N LEU A 139 15.85 4.52 3.29
CA LEU A 139 15.35 4.56 4.67
C LEU A 139 16.45 4.21 5.69
N ARG A 140 17.27 3.18 5.42
CA ARG A 140 18.42 2.82 6.27
C ARG A 140 19.47 3.91 6.32
N GLU A 141 19.74 4.56 5.19
CA GLU A 141 20.71 5.66 5.09
C GLU A 141 20.23 6.93 5.82
N GLU A 142 18.93 7.22 5.77
CA GLU A 142 18.38 8.48 6.29
C GLU A 142 17.89 8.41 7.73
N SER A 143 17.51 7.26 8.27
CA SER A 143 16.93 7.15 9.61
C SER A 143 17.45 5.95 10.37
N GLU A 144 18.09 6.20 11.53
CA GLU A 144 18.55 5.14 12.45
C GLU A 144 17.36 4.45 13.15
N LYS A 145 16.31 5.21 13.48
CA LYS A 145 15.09 4.72 14.15
C LYS A 145 14.08 4.21 13.15
N HIS A 146 14.40 3.10 12.46
CA HIS A 146 13.50 2.52 11.47
C HIS A 146 13.23 1.03 11.74
N ILE A 147 12.02 0.61 11.38
CA ILE A 147 11.66 -0.79 11.25
C ILE A 147 11.12 -0.99 9.83
N ILE A 148 11.73 -1.89 9.08
CA ILE A 148 11.27 -2.34 7.78
C ILE A 148 10.57 -3.67 7.99
N LEU A 149 9.27 -3.73 7.71
CA LEU A 149 8.48 -4.95 7.77
C LEU A 149 8.23 -5.44 6.34
N ARG A 150 8.94 -6.47 5.91
CA ARG A 150 8.67 -7.15 4.65
C ARG A 150 7.56 -8.16 4.84
N THR A 151 6.56 -8.10 4.00
CA THR A 151 5.53 -9.13 3.89
C THR A 151 5.56 -9.72 2.49
N ASP A 152 4.99 -10.90 2.36
CA ASP A 152 4.69 -11.44 1.07
C ASP A 152 3.29 -10.98 0.61
N TRP A 153 2.69 -11.63 -0.35
CA TRP A 153 1.43 -11.26 -0.96
C TRP A 153 0.31 -11.03 0.08
N LEU A 154 -0.16 -9.77 0.20
CA LEU A 154 -1.22 -9.39 1.12
C LEU A 154 -2.60 -9.54 0.47
N PHE A 155 -3.56 -10.04 1.26
CA PHE A 155 -4.97 -10.09 0.90
C PHE A 155 -5.86 -9.56 2.03
N SER A 156 -7.00 -8.95 1.67
CA SER A 156 -7.99 -8.38 2.58
C SER A 156 -9.31 -8.23 1.83
N ALA A 157 -10.41 -8.03 2.51
CA ALA A 157 -11.68 -7.65 1.89
C ALA A 157 -11.62 -6.25 1.25
N TYR A 158 -10.77 -5.38 1.78
CA TYR A 158 -10.54 -4.04 1.20
C TYR A 158 -9.80 -4.14 -0.13
N ARG A 159 -10.38 -3.51 -1.20
CA ARG A 159 -9.79 -3.48 -2.56
C ARG A 159 -9.49 -4.88 -3.12
N ASN A 160 -10.18 -5.89 -2.66
CA ASN A 160 -9.94 -7.28 -3.05
C ASN A 160 -10.58 -7.60 -4.41
N LYS A 161 -9.87 -7.28 -5.48
CA LYS A 161 -10.23 -7.73 -6.81
C LYS A 161 -9.79 -9.17 -7.10
N TYR A 162 -8.81 -9.68 -6.37
CA TYR A 162 -8.25 -11.00 -6.66
C TYR A 162 -9.23 -12.13 -6.36
N PHE A 163 -9.80 -12.19 -5.16
CA PHE A 163 -10.76 -13.23 -4.80
C PHE A 163 -12.02 -13.15 -5.66
N LEU A 164 -12.54 -11.95 -5.87
CA LEU A 164 -13.70 -11.74 -6.74
C LEU A 164 -13.41 -12.19 -8.17
N ASN A 165 -12.28 -11.78 -8.75
CA ASN A 165 -11.91 -12.17 -10.11
C ASN A 165 -11.65 -13.67 -10.23
N LEU A 166 -11.08 -14.31 -9.21
CA LEU A 166 -10.84 -15.74 -9.16
C LEU A 166 -12.16 -16.50 -9.18
N ILE A 167 -13.10 -16.14 -8.30
CA ILE A 167 -14.42 -16.77 -8.21
C ILE A 167 -15.19 -16.55 -9.53
N ASP A 168 -15.21 -15.33 -10.04
CA ASP A 168 -15.87 -15.00 -11.31
C ASP A 168 -15.26 -15.77 -12.50
N SER A 169 -13.93 -15.87 -12.55
CA SER A 169 -13.24 -16.62 -13.61
C SER A 169 -13.56 -18.11 -13.53
N CYS A 170 -13.56 -18.69 -12.33
CA CYS A 170 -13.91 -20.08 -12.11
C CYS A 170 -15.34 -20.38 -12.61
N LYS A 171 -16.31 -19.54 -12.29
CA LYS A 171 -17.70 -19.68 -12.76
C LYS A 171 -17.83 -19.53 -14.26
N LYS A 172 -17.25 -18.46 -14.83
CA LYS A 172 -17.33 -18.17 -16.28
C LYS A 172 -16.72 -19.26 -17.16
N ASN A 173 -15.68 -19.92 -16.67
CA ASN A 173 -14.93 -20.93 -17.41
C ASN A 173 -15.26 -22.37 -16.96
N ALA A 174 -16.42 -22.58 -16.30
CA ALA A 174 -16.88 -23.89 -15.85
C ALA A 174 -15.80 -24.68 -15.07
N GLY A 175 -15.08 -24.01 -14.18
CA GLY A 175 -14.05 -24.60 -13.34
C GLY A 175 -12.65 -24.62 -13.93
N LYS A 176 -12.42 -24.13 -15.14
CA LYS A 176 -11.06 -24.04 -15.73
C LYS A 176 -10.41 -22.73 -15.37
N ILE A 177 -9.29 -22.79 -14.67
CA ILE A 177 -8.51 -21.62 -14.26
C ILE A 177 -7.01 -21.85 -14.51
N SER A 178 -6.29 -20.77 -14.79
CA SER A 178 -4.83 -20.81 -14.97
C SER A 178 -4.18 -19.96 -13.89
N VAL A 179 -3.12 -20.45 -13.25
CA VAL A 179 -2.36 -19.77 -12.19
C VAL A 179 -0.87 -19.89 -12.45
N VAL A 180 -0.08 -18.98 -11.92
CA VAL A 180 1.40 -19.01 -12.08
C VAL A 180 1.98 -20.11 -11.19
N ASP A 181 2.94 -20.88 -11.70
CA ASP A 181 3.68 -21.91 -10.94
C ASP A 181 4.72 -21.26 -10.01
N ASN A 182 4.22 -20.64 -8.94
CA ASN A 182 5.08 -19.98 -7.97
C ASN A 182 4.73 -20.41 -6.54
N ARG A 183 5.71 -20.23 -5.64
CA ARG A 183 5.60 -20.50 -4.21
C ARG A 183 5.66 -19.18 -3.44
N PHE A 184 4.76 -18.99 -2.50
CA PHE A 184 4.62 -17.72 -1.76
C PHE A 184 3.98 -17.93 -0.38
N SER A 185 3.93 -16.88 0.42
CA SER A 185 3.34 -16.91 1.77
C SER A 185 2.17 -15.91 1.83
N PRO A 186 0.95 -16.27 1.35
CA PRO A 186 -0.19 -15.37 1.34
C PRO A 186 -0.56 -14.96 2.77
N THR A 187 -0.65 -13.65 3.01
CA THR A 187 -0.78 -13.07 4.34
C THR A 187 -2.02 -12.20 4.43
N HIS A 188 -2.88 -12.45 5.41
CA HIS A 188 -4.02 -11.58 5.67
C HIS A 188 -3.55 -10.20 6.15
N ALA A 189 -4.02 -9.13 5.52
CA ALA A 189 -3.58 -7.77 5.84
C ALA A 189 -3.97 -7.34 7.28
N GLY A 190 -5.06 -7.88 7.82
CA GLY A 190 -5.44 -7.70 9.23
C GLY A 190 -4.42 -8.30 10.22
N ASP A 191 -3.80 -9.43 9.86
CA ASP A 191 -2.72 -9.99 10.66
C ASP A 191 -1.45 -9.12 10.59
N ALA A 192 -1.08 -8.65 9.40
CA ALA A 192 0.04 -7.73 9.25
C ALA A 192 -0.21 -6.40 10.01
N ALA A 193 -1.43 -5.89 10.01
CA ALA A 193 -1.83 -4.71 10.78
C ALA A 193 -1.70 -4.94 12.30
N ARG A 194 -2.12 -6.12 12.80
CA ARG A 194 -1.93 -6.52 14.20
C ARG A 194 -0.46 -6.56 14.59
N VAL A 195 0.40 -7.06 13.70
CA VAL A 195 1.85 -7.11 13.90
C VAL A 195 2.43 -5.69 13.99
N ILE A 196 2.07 -4.80 13.07
CA ILE A 196 2.50 -3.39 13.11
C ILE A 196 2.07 -2.75 14.43
N LEU A 197 0.84 -2.97 14.87
CA LEU A 197 0.37 -2.43 16.16
C LEU A 197 1.14 -3.00 17.35
N GLY A 198 1.51 -4.28 17.31
CA GLY A 198 2.36 -4.90 18.32
C GLY A 198 3.77 -4.30 18.39
N ILE A 199 4.38 -4.05 17.23
CA ILE A 199 5.67 -3.39 17.09
C ILE A 199 5.61 -1.95 17.66
N VAL A 200 4.61 -1.17 17.20
CA VAL A 200 4.38 0.22 17.63
C VAL A 200 4.30 0.34 19.16
N LYS A 201 3.55 -0.56 19.81
CA LYS A 201 3.42 -0.57 21.27
C LYS A 201 4.76 -0.85 21.98
N GLN A 202 5.57 -1.76 21.44
CA GLN A 202 6.88 -2.07 22.02
C GLN A 202 7.88 -0.93 21.82
N VAL A 203 7.86 -0.27 20.64
CA VAL A 203 8.66 0.93 20.38
C VAL A 203 8.25 2.08 21.31
N ASP A 204 6.95 2.26 21.60
CA ASP A 204 6.46 3.26 22.56
C ASP A 204 6.94 2.98 24.00
N CYS A 205 7.19 1.71 24.32
CA CYS A 205 7.83 1.28 25.57
C CYS A 205 9.38 1.34 25.53
N ASN A 206 9.97 2.08 24.59
CA ASN A 206 11.41 2.27 24.39
C ASN A 206 12.18 0.99 24.02
N ALA A 207 11.57 0.05 23.32
CA ALA A 207 12.31 -1.07 22.74
C ALA A 207 13.21 -0.56 21.59
N GLU A 208 14.51 -0.78 21.70
CA GLU A 208 15.51 -0.43 20.66
C GLU A 208 15.74 -1.63 19.74
N VAL A 209 14.77 -1.89 18.88
CA VAL A 209 14.68 -3.07 18.00
C VAL A 209 14.66 -2.68 16.53
N TRP A 210 15.57 -1.78 16.15
CA TRP A 210 15.65 -1.23 14.78
C TRP A 210 16.16 -2.27 13.78
N GLY A 211 15.73 -2.14 12.52
CA GLY A 211 16.19 -2.96 11.42
C GLY A 211 15.06 -3.58 10.58
N THR A 212 15.41 -4.65 9.86
CA THR A 212 14.50 -5.34 8.94
C THR A 212 13.95 -6.62 9.56
N TYR A 213 12.66 -6.84 9.36
CA TYR A 213 11.92 -8.01 9.83
C TYR A 213 11.00 -8.54 8.74
N HIS A 214 10.79 -9.84 8.73
CA HIS A 214 9.81 -10.50 7.90
C HIS A 214 8.56 -10.87 8.70
N TYR A 215 7.39 -10.73 8.09
CA TYR A 215 6.16 -11.29 8.60
C TYR A 215 5.29 -11.85 7.47
N ASN A 216 4.79 -13.05 7.69
CA ASN A 216 3.85 -13.75 6.81
C ASN A 216 3.04 -14.76 7.61
N ALA A 217 1.94 -15.24 7.03
CA ALA A 217 1.19 -16.34 7.59
C ALA A 217 2.04 -17.62 7.66
N MET A 218 1.70 -18.51 8.58
CA MET A 218 2.36 -19.83 8.67
C MET A 218 2.24 -20.57 7.34
N GLN A 219 3.31 -21.25 6.96
CA GLN A 219 3.42 -22.12 5.80
C GLN A 219 3.31 -21.43 4.45
N ALA A 220 4.40 -21.45 3.71
CA ALA A 220 4.42 -21.14 2.30
C ALA A 220 3.67 -22.21 1.50
N VAL A 221 3.01 -21.80 0.43
CA VAL A 221 2.21 -22.67 -0.44
C VAL A 221 2.48 -22.35 -1.91
N ASN A 222 2.17 -23.29 -2.79
CA ASN A 222 2.08 -23.00 -4.21
C ASN A 222 0.74 -22.31 -4.54
N GLN A 223 0.72 -21.54 -5.62
CA GLN A 223 -0.46 -20.73 -5.96
C GLN A 223 -1.70 -21.58 -6.25
N ASP A 224 -1.53 -22.75 -6.88
CA ASP A 224 -2.63 -23.70 -7.10
C ASP A 224 -3.27 -24.16 -5.79
N GLN A 225 -2.47 -24.52 -4.79
CA GLN A 225 -2.95 -24.91 -3.47
C GLN A 225 -3.70 -23.78 -2.74
N PHE A 226 -3.19 -22.56 -2.88
CA PHE A 226 -3.88 -21.40 -2.30
C PHE A 226 -5.21 -21.11 -2.99
N VAL A 227 -5.23 -21.16 -4.31
CA VAL A 227 -6.42 -20.95 -5.13
C VAL A 227 -7.47 -22.01 -4.84
N LEU A 228 -7.08 -23.30 -4.79
CA LEU A 228 -7.97 -24.38 -4.41
C LEU A 228 -8.60 -24.12 -3.04
N HIS A 229 -7.80 -23.79 -2.03
CA HIS A 229 -8.30 -23.47 -0.69
C HIS A 229 -9.29 -22.28 -0.69
N VAL A 230 -9.02 -21.21 -1.45
CA VAL A 230 -9.93 -20.06 -1.56
C VAL A 230 -11.26 -20.49 -2.20
N LEU A 231 -11.23 -21.30 -3.25
CA LEU A 231 -12.44 -21.77 -3.94
C LEU A 231 -13.23 -22.76 -3.07
N GLU A 232 -12.58 -23.64 -2.32
CA GLU A 232 -13.23 -24.56 -1.37
C GLU A 232 -13.95 -23.79 -0.25
N GLU A 233 -13.30 -22.75 0.31
CA GLU A 233 -13.94 -21.91 1.33
C GLU A 233 -15.09 -21.07 0.75
N ALA A 234 -14.93 -20.56 -0.48
CA ALA A 234 -15.97 -19.81 -1.17
C ALA A 234 -17.19 -20.67 -1.52
N ALA A 235 -16.98 -21.93 -1.93
CA ALA A 235 -18.06 -22.87 -2.26
C ALA A 235 -19.01 -23.14 -1.07
N LYS A 236 -18.53 -23.04 0.17
CA LYS A 236 -19.39 -23.14 1.37
C LYS A 236 -20.42 -22.01 1.46
N LEU A 237 -20.18 -20.89 0.75
CA LEU A 237 -21.01 -19.69 0.76
C LEU A 237 -21.73 -19.46 -0.59
N ASP A 238 -21.38 -20.23 -1.61
CA ASP A 238 -21.81 -20.03 -2.99
C ASP A 238 -22.21 -21.35 -3.67
N ALA A 239 -23.51 -21.61 -3.73
CA ALA A 239 -24.07 -22.86 -4.26
C ALA A 239 -23.80 -23.11 -5.75
N GLU A 240 -23.51 -22.07 -6.53
CA GLU A 240 -23.09 -22.23 -7.93
C GLU A 240 -21.65 -22.73 -8.01
N LEU A 241 -20.77 -22.14 -7.22
CA LEU A 241 -19.37 -22.54 -7.13
C LEU A 241 -19.23 -23.98 -6.58
N ASP A 242 -20.05 -24.35 -5.57
CA ASP A 242 -20.08 -25.70 -5.00
C ASP A 242 -20.36 -26.78 -6.07
N LYS A 243 -21.26 -26.50 -7.03
CA LYS A 243 -21.54 -27.39 -8.17
C LYS A 243 -20.41 -27.49 -9.18
N ILE A 244 -19.61 -26.45 -9.32
CA ILE A 244 -18.50 -26.38 -10.28
C ILE A 244 -17.24 -27.05 -9.70
N LEU A 245 -17.02 -26.94 -8.40
CA LEU A 245 -15.80 -27.38 -7.70
C LEU A 245 -15.37 -28.83 -8.02
N PRO A 246 -16.28 -29.84 -8.14
CA PRO A 246 -15.90 -31.21 -8.51
C PRO A 246 -15.26 -31.34 -9.90
N SER A 247 -15.46 -30.34 -10.79
CA SER A 247 -14.90 -30.29 -12.15
C SER A 247 -13.75 -29.29 -12.29
N LEU A 248 -13.17 -28.83 -11.15
CA LEU A 248 -12.10 -27.83 -11.16
C LEU A 248 -10.83 -28.39 -11.81
N GLU A 249 -10.34 -27.67 -12.80
CA GLU A 249 -9.06 -27.91 -13.48
C GLU A 249 -8.16 -26.68 -13.29
N ILE A 250 -7.01 -26.86 -12.69
CA ILE A 250 -6.02 -25.79 -12.48
C ILE A 250 -4.83 -26.02 -13.39
N GLU A 251 -4.62 -25.13 -14.34
CA GLU A 251 -3.46 -25.10 -15.22
C GLU A 251 -2.35 -24.25 -14.60
N LEU A 252 -1.14 -24.81 -14.54
CA LEU A 252 0.05 -24.09 -14.09
C LEU A 252 0.75 -23.39 -15.26
N LEU A 253 0.84 -22.08 -15.20
CA LEU A 253 1.53 -21.25 -16.17
C LEU A 253 3.00 -21.04 -15.74
N PRO A 254 3.93 -20.93 -16.69
CA PRO A 254 5.33 -20.64 -16.38
C PRO A 254 5.47 -19.30 -15.67
N VAL A 255 6.50 -19.20 -14.82
CA VAL A 255 6.81 -17.94 -14.12
C VAL A 255 7.50 -16.99 -15.09
N GLU A 256 6.82 -15.88 -15.40
CA GLU A 256 7.33 -14.78 -16.22
C GLU A 256 7.34 -13.49 -15.44
N ARG A 257 8.21 -12.53 -15.82
CA ARG A 257 8.22 -11.20 -15.21
C ARG A 257 6.86 -10.54 -15.34
N PRO A 258 6.41 -9.82 -14.30
CA PRO A 258 7.12 -9.41 -13.08
C PRO A 258 7.11 -10.42 -11.93
N TYR A 259 6.59 -11.64 -12.11
CA TYR A 259 6.49 -12.64 -11.06
C TYR A 259 7.84 -13.34 -10.80
N ILE A 260 8.00 -13.85 -9.57
CA ILE A 260 9.17 -14.63 -9.14
C ILE A 260 8.72 -16.03 -8.69
N ARG A 261 9.62 -17.02 -8.84
CA ARG A 261 9.28 -18.42 -8.57
C ARG A 261 9.04 -18.69 -7.08
N ASN A 262 9.80 -18.07 -6.21
CA ASN A 262 9.64 -18.21 -4.76
C ASN A 262 9.75 -16.83 -4.09
N SER A 263 8.72 -16.41 -3.40
CA SER A 263 8.70 -15.18 -2.59
C SER A 263 8.52 -15.46 -1.10
N ALA A 264 8.50 -16.72 -0.71
CA ALA A 264 8.21 -17.13 0.66
C ALA A 264 9.27 -16.63 1.66
N LEU A 265 8.81 -16.07 2.78
CA LEU A 265 9.65 -15.46 3.81
C LEU A 265 9.73 -16.35 5.07
N ASN A 266 10.85 -16.27 5.77
CA ASN A 266 11.04 -16.78 7.12
C ASN A 266 10.73 -15.66 8.13
N ALA A 267 9.86 -15.90 9.10
CA ALA A 267 9.47 -14.93 10.13
C ALA A 267 10.01 -15.26 11.53
N SER A 268 11.08 -16.04 11.63
CA SER A 268 11.66 -16.45 12.93
C SER A 268 12.24 -15.26 13.71
N LYS A 269 12.83 -14.30 13.01
CA LYS A 269 13.45 -13.11 13.63
C LYS A 269 12.41 -12.25 14.36
N ILE A 270 11.27 -11.95 13.75
CA ILE A 270 10.21 -11.16 14.37
C ILE A 270 9.62 -11.86 15.60
N MET A 271 9.50 -13.19 15.54
CA MET A 271 9.05 -13.98 16.68
C MET A 271 10.06 -13.93 17.83
N GLY A 272 11.35 -14.08 17.54
CA GLY A 272 12.41 -14.01 18.56
C GLY A 272 12.55 -12.63 19.20
N THR A 273 12.39 -11.55 18.41
CA THR A 273 12.57 -10.18 18.88
C THR A 273 11.34 -9.62 19.58
N PHE A 274 10.16 -9.79 19.01
CA PHE A 274 8.92 -9.15 19.49
C PHE A 274 7.95 -10.12 20.16
N GLY A 275 8.24 -11.42 20.20
CA GLY A 275 7.29 -12.44 20.66
C GLY A 275 6.06 -12.61 19.76
N ILE A 276 6.11 -12.07 18.53
CA ILE A 276 4.99 -12.09 17.60
C ILE A 276 4.92 -13.43 16.88
N LYS A 277 3.85 -14.18 17.12
CA LYS A 277 3.60 -15.47 16.47
C LYS A 277 2.87 -15.28 15.15
N GLN A 278 3.23 -16.11 14.18
CA GLN A 278 2.50 -16.24 12.92
C GLN A 278 1.14 -16.90 13.15
N HIS A 279 0.14 -16.48 12.37
CA HIS A 279 -1.16 -17.14 12.30
C HIS A 279 -1.27 -18.00 11.02
N SER A 280 -2.14 -19.01 11.06
CA SER A 280 -2.51 -19.72 9.85
C SER A 280 -3.34 -18.81 8.92
N ARG A 281 -3.24 -19.00 7.60
CA ARG A 281 -3.95 -18.19 6.61
C ARG A 281 -5.46 -18.46 6.55
N GLY A 282 -5.89 -19.68 6.93
CA GLY A 282 -7.28 -20.12 6.79
C GLY A 282 -8.31 -19.14 7.38
N PRO A 283 -8.22 -18.77 8.67
CA PRO A 283 -9.14 -17.80 9.25
C PRO A 283 -9.20 -16.46 8.52
N GLY A 284 -8.07 -16.01 7.96
CA GLY A 284 -8.02 -14.79 7.13
C GLY A 284 -8.78 -14.95 5.81
N VAL A 285 -8.64 -16.09 5.13
CA VAL A 285 -9.39 -16.40 3.90
C VAL A 285 -10.88 -16.43 4.18
N THR A 286 -11.30 -17.18 5.21
CA THR A 286 -12.72 -17.26 5.62
C THR A 286 -13.27 -15.87 5.94
N ALA A 287 -12.54 -15.05 6.73
CA ALA A 287 -12.99 -13.70 7.09
C ALA A 287 -13.21 -12.81 5.86
N VAL A 288 -12.31 -12.86 4.89
CA VAL A 288 -12.42 -12.08 3.64
C VAL A 288 -13.61 -12.55 2.81
N LEU A 289 -13.84 -13.85 2.70
CA LEU A 289 -14.99 -14.40 1.96
C LEU A 289 -16.32 -14.06 2.65
N GLU A 290 -16.41 -14.17 3.97
CA GLU A 290 -17.59 -13.75 4.73
C GLU A 290 -17.94 -12.27 4.48
N GLU A 291 -16.94 -11.39 4.42
CA GLU A 291 -17.16 -9.98 4.08
C GLU A 291 -17.63 -9.80 2.63
N ILE A 292 -17.03 -10.53 1.67
CA ILE A 292 -17.40 -10.50 0.24
C ILE A 292 -18.85 -10.97 0.04
N TYR A 293 -19.27 -12.02 0.73
CA TYR A 293 -20.63 -12.59 0.62
C TYR A 293 -21.64 -11.94 1.59
N GLY A 294 -21.23 -10.93 2.37
CA GLY A 294 -22.11 -10.22 3.29
C GLY A 294 -22.59 -11.07 4.48
N VAL A 295 -21.86 -12.13 4.84
CA VAL A 295 -22.19 -13.05 5.95
C VAL A 295 -21.95 -12.37 7.29
N LYS A 296 -20.91 -11.52 7.42
CA LYS A 296 -20.67 -10.68 8.60
C LYS A 296 -21.38 -9.36 8.45
N LYS A 297 -22.15 -8.95 9.48
CA LYS A 297 -22.69 -7.60 9.57
C LYS A 297 -21.54 -6.61 9.45
N GLU A 298 -21.62 -5.70 8.48
CA GLU A 298 -20.69 -4.58 8.36
C GLU A 298 -20.56 -3.88 9.71
N LYS A 299 -19.35 -3.82 10.26
CA LYS A 299 -19.07 -2.80 11.26
C LYS A 299 -19.22 -1.45 10.54
N PRO A 300 -19.90 -0.46 11.15
CA PRO A 300 -20.08 0.85 10.50
C PRO A 300 -18.72 1.41 10.07
N PRO A 301 -18.67 2.17 8.96
CA PRO A 301 -17.44 2.78 8.49
C PRO A 301 -16.84 3.58 9.63
N VAL A 302 -15.58 3.32 9.87
CA VAL A 302 -14.80 3.95 10.91
C VAL A 302 -14.76 5.44 10.62
N GLN A 303 -15.55 6.24 11.36
CA GLN A 303 -15.30 7.65 11.49
C GLN A 303 -14.07 7.81 12.39
N GLY A 304 -12.87 7.61 11.78
CA GLY A 304 -11.67 8.04 12.45
C GLY A 304 -11.80 9.52 12.78
N ASN A 305 -11.32 9.95 13.96
CA ASN A 305 -11.03 11.35 14.22
C ASN A 305 -9.93 11.78 13.22
N SER A 306 -10.29 11.84 11.94
CA SER A 306 -9.51 12.55 10.95
C SER A 306 -9.67 14.02 11.35
N ALA A 307 -8.71 14.54 12.10
CA ALA A 307 -8.47 15.96 12.11
C ALA A 307 -8.22 16.32 10.64
N ALA A 308 -9.31 16.61 9.93
CA ALA A 308 -9.27 17.08 8.58
C ALA A 308 -8.26 18.21 8.54
N ILE A 309 -7.25 18.09 7.71
CA ILE A 309 -6.42 19.21 7.34
C ILE A 309 -7.34 20.09 6.52
N ALA A 310 -8.12 20.95 7.20
CA ALA A 310 -8.84 22.00 6.54
C ALA A 310 -7.79 22.84 5.80
N SER A 311 -7.92 22.88 4.49
CA SER A 311 -7.16 23.78 3.65
C SER A 311 -7.54 25.20 4.04
N ASP A 312 -6.71 25.88 4.83
CA ASP A 312 -6.80 27.33 5.03
C ASP A 312 -6.47 28.04 3.71
N ASN A 313 -7.41 28.01 2.80
CA ASN A 313 -7.54 28.97 1.71
C ASN A 313 -8.67 29.93 2.05
N GLU A 314 -8.58 30.57 3.20
CA GLU A 314 -9.32 31.81 3.41
C GLU A 314 -8.53 32.97 2.79
N SER A 315 -8.85 33.21 1.53
CA SER A 315 -8.63 34.51 0.91
C SER A 315 -9.40 35.55 1.72
N GLN A 316 -8.67 36.50 2.33
CA GLN A 316 -9.22 37.72 2.95
C GLN A 316 -10.18 38.39 2.00
N ALA A 317 -11.47 38.20 2.21
CA ALA A 317 -12.54 39.02 1.62
C ALA A 317 -12.69 40.28 2.46
N ARG A 318 -12.14 41.37 1.97
CA ARG A 318 -12.45 42.72 2.47
C ARG A 318 -13.94 43.05 2.26
N PRO A 319 -14.64 43.72 3.20
CA PRO A 319 -16.05 44.07 3.06
C PRO A 319 -16.25 45.06 1.93
N LYS A 320 -17.13 44.74 0.98
CA LYS A 320 -17.57 45.65 -0.07
C LYS A 320 -18.56 46.65 0.47
N THR A 321 -18.12 47.89 0.60
CA THR A 321 -19.00 49.07 0.73
C THR A 321 -19.77 49.29 -0.58
N LYS A 322 -21.10 49.34 -0.47
CA LYS A 322 -22.01 49.71 -1.56
C LYS A 322 -21.85 51.19 -1.92
N THR A 323 -21.40 51.49 -3.12
CA THR A 323 -21.59 52.83 -3.71
C THR A 323 -22.22 52.65 -5.09
N LYS A 324 -23.44 53.21 -5.19
CA LYS A 324 -24.19 53.36 -6.45
C LYS A 324 -23.45 54.35 -7.35
N ARG A 325 -23.20 54.00 -8.62
CA ARG A 325 -23.02 55.02 -9.67
C ARG A 325 -23.55 54.56 -11.02
N LYS A 326 -24.20 55.53 -11.63
CA LYS A 326 -25.01 55.61 -12.83
C LYS A 326 -24.35 55.10 -14.12
N LYS A 327 -25.23 54.61 -15.01
CA LYS A 327 -25.02 54.37 -16.44
C LYS A 327 -24.61 55.64 -17.18
N VAL A 328 -23.64 55.56 -18.08
CA VAL A 328 -23.51 56.38 -19.28
C VAL A 328 -23.05 55.50 -20.46
N SER A 329 -23.70 55.72 -21.58
CA SER A 329 -23.72 54.96 -22.80
C SER A 329 -22.59 55.30 -23.79
N ALA A 330 -22.24 54.31 -24.66
CA ALA A 330 -21.91 54.41 -26.07
C ALA A 330 -20.53 54.94 -26.53
N LYS A 331 -19.76 54.16 -27.23
CA LYS A 331 -19.55 54.20 -28.69
C LYS A 331 -18.38 53.30 -29.11
N LYS A 332 -18.64 52.36 -30.04
CA LYS A 332 -17.70 51.85 -31.03
C LYS A 332 -17.53 52.89 -32.17
N PRO A 333 -16.62 52.80 -33.15
CA PRO A 333 -15.71 51.73 -33.59
C PRO A 333 -14.35 52.26 -34.13
N ARG A 334 -13.40 51.41 -34.51
CA ARG A 334 -12.82 51.25 -35.86
C ARG A 334 -11.60 50.36 -35.92
N GLN A 335 -11.67 49.59 -36.99
CA GLN A 335 -10.69 48.69 -37.57
C GLN A 335 -9.37 49.36 -37.99
N SER A 336 -8.26 48.62 -38.02
CA SER A 336 -7.49 48.41 -39.27
C SER A 336 -6.39 47.38 -39.07
N MET A 337 -6.30 46.56 -40.08
CA MET A 337 -5.36 45.46 -40.34
C MET A 337 -4.04 45.96 -40.97
N PRO A 338 -3.18 45.03 -41.38
CA PRO A 338 -1.72 44.96 -41.20
C PRO A 338 -0.92 45.50 -42.43
N PRO A 339 0.34 45.28 -42.66
CA PRO A 339 0.96 44.05 -43.09
C PRO A 339 2.49 43.81 -42.85
N ALA A 340 2.83 42.56 -43.00
CA ALA A 340 3.81 41.93 -43.90
C ALA A 340 5.34 42.01 -43.63
N LYS A 341 5.88 40.80 -43.56
CA LYS A 341 6.95 40.13 -44.33
C LYS A 341 8.40 40.71 -44.32
N LYS A 342 9.31 39.87 -44.04
CA LYS A 342 10.38 39.18 -44.81
C LYS A 342 11.55 38.88 -43.89
N ALA A 343 11.96 37.68 -43.79
CA ALA A 343 12.78 36.83 -44.62
C ALA A 343 14.28 36.94 -44.33
N ALA A 344 14.78 35.82 -43.94
CA ALA A 344 15.90 35.08 -44.49
C ALA A 344 17.34 35.37 -44.04
N LYS A 345 17.93 34.27 -43.73
CA LYS A 345 19.23 33.71 -44.14
C LYS A 345 20.39 33.71 -43.13
N GLN A 346 20.80 32.50 -42.94
CA GLN A 346 22.14 31.91 -42.99
C GLN A 346 23.21 32.41 -42.01
N LYS A 347 23.65 31.62 -41.13
CA LYS A 347 24.75 30.66 -41.31
C LYS A 347 24.63 29.56 -40.25
#